data_77e51bfc1015f6b9d321e8d1ec9f180b
#
_entry.id   77e51bfc1015f6b9d321e8d1ec9f180b
#
_cell.length_a   1.000
_cell.length_b   1.000
_cell.length_c   1.000
_cell.angle_alpha   90.00
_cell.angle_beta   90.00
_cell.angle_gamma   90.00
#
_symmetry.space_group_name_H-M   'P 1'
#
loop_
_entity.id
_entity.type
_entity.pdbx_description
1 polymer ?
#
loop_
_entity_poly.entity_id
_entity_poly.type
_entity_poly.pdbx_seq_one_letter_code
_entity_poly.pdbx_strand_id
1 'polypeptide(L)'
;RAKPSIVVPAHAPAVCAVQNGAPPLRRFSVPPSDRPMPSIETLVAFFGVSVLLALTPGPDNLFVITLSALRGARAGLWVVLGLCSGLVVHTLTVALGVGALLAASPVAFTTLKVIGALYLLYLAWGAWRASPATGKTQHPAMPDFTPLQAWRRGVLMNVTNPKVMVFFLALFPSFIDPQRGNAFTQTLFLGALFMLAS
;
A
#
# COMPACT_ATOMS: atom_id res chain seq x y z
N ARG A 1 21.86 -49.42 65.00
CA ARG A 1 21.32 -49.95 63.75
C ARG A 1 21.97 -49.18 62.60
N ALA A 2 23.02 -49.82 61.99
CA ALA A 2 23.77 -49.27 60.87
C ALA A 2 22.98 -49.39 59.56
N LYS A 3 22.96 -48.35 58.75
CA LYS A 3 22.47 -48.38 57.37
C LYS A 3 23.58 -48.87 56.44
N PRO A 4 23.30 -49.79 55.51
CA PRO A 4 24.32 -50.21 54.56
C PRO A 4 24.54 -49.13 53.48
N SER A 5 25.81 -48.84 53.27
CA SER A 5 26.28 -47.98 52.15
C SER A 5 26.29 -48.79 50.87
N ILE A 6 25.55 -48.36 49.89
CA ILE A 6 25.59 -48.93 48.54
C ILE A 6 26.77 -48.30 47.79
N VAL A 7 27.81 -49.11 47.53
CA VAL A 7 28.93 -48.77 46.69
C VAL A 7 28.50 -48.98 45.23
N VAL A 8 28.46 -47.93 44.44
CA VAL A 8 28.20 -48.00 42.96
C VAL A 8 29.56 -48.19 42.27
N PRO A 9 29.76 -49.24 41.45
CA PRO A 9 31.02 -49.41 40.73
C PRO A 9 31.14 -48.43 39.57
N ALA A 10 32.25 -47.71 39.54
CA ALA A 10 32.67 -46.82 38.45
C ALA A 10 33.32 -47.64 37.32
N HIS A 11 32.53 -48.12 36.37
CA HIS A 11 33.01 -48.52 35.04
C HIS A 11 31.84 -48.47 34.08
N ALA A 12 31.58 -47.27 33.52
CA ALA A 12 30.85 -47.16 32.27
C ALA A 12 31.86 -46.98 31.13
N PRO A 13 31.80 -47.77 30.02
CA PRO A 13 32.66 -47.55 28.88
C PRO A 13 32.34 -46.24 28.21
N ALA A 14 33.38 -45.48 27.91
CA ALA A 14 33.32 -44.24 27.12
C ALA A 14 32.72 -44.58 25.74
N VAL A 15 31.45 -44.23 25.54
CA VAL A 15 30.85 -44.20 24.20
C VAL A 15 31.53 -43.08 23.44
N CYS A 16 32.41 -43.49 22.53
CA CYS A 16 33.05 -42.57 21.58
C CYS A 16 31.95 -41.96 20.72
N ALA A 17 31.51 -40.74 21.08
CA ALA A 17 30.65 -39.94 20.21
C ALA A 17 31.49 -39.54 19.00
N VAL A 18 31.31 -40.28 17.92
CA VAL A 18 31.77 -39.84 16.57
C VAL A 18 31.07 -38.51 16.26
N GLN A 19 31.74 -37.42 16.56
CA GLN A 19 31.35 -36.10 16.06
C GLN A 19 31.61 -36.13 14.55
N ASN A 20 30.56 -36.41 13.77
CA ASN A 20 30.56 -36.16 12.35
C ASN A 20 30.78 -34.66 12.18
N GLY A 21 32.03 -34.28 11.87
CA GLY A 21 32.46 -32.93 11.59
C GLY A 21 31.92 -32.46 10.23
N ALA A 22 30.62 -32.41 10.09
CA ALA A 22 30.03 -31.63 9.04
C ALA A 22 30.24 -30.14 9.40
N PRO A 23 30.93 -29.36 8.58
CA PRO A 23 31.07 -27.93 8.85
C PRO A 23 29.66 -27.33 8.96
N PRO A 24 29.41 -26.43 9.95
CA PRO A 24 28.11 -25.79 10.05
C PRO A 24 27.83 -25.13 8.70
N LEU A 25 26.68 -25.49 8.10
CA LEU A 25 26.21 -24.84 6.89
C LEU A 25 26.23 -23.33 7.19
N ARG A 26 27.18 -22.61 6.61
CA ARG A 26 27.19 -21.16 6.62
C ARG A 26 25.81 -20.74 6.11
N ARG A 27 24.95 -20.33 7.03
CA ARG A 27 23.79 -19.54 6.62
C ARG A 27 24.39 -18.34 5.88
N PHE A 28 24.22 -18.33 4.58
CA PHE A 28 24.43 -17.13 3.79
C PHE A 28 23.39 -16.12 4.30
N SER A 29 23.74 -15.40 5.34
CA SER A 29 23.06 -14.18 5.71
C SER A 29 23.45 -13.20 4.59
N VAL A 30 22.56 -13.06 3.61
CA VAL A 30 22.63 -11.93 2.69
C VAL A 30 22.63 -10.70 3.59
N PRO A 31 23.69 -9.86 3.55
CA PRO A 31 23.69 -8.66 4.36
C PRO A 31 22.42 -7.85 3.99
N PRO A 32 21.73 -7.26 4.96
CA PRO A 32 20.63 -6.34 4.65
C PRO A 32 21.18 -5.35 3.64
N SER A 33 20.53 -5.25 2.48
CA SER A 33 20.94 -4.26 1.50
C SER A 33 20.79 -2.90 2.18
N ASP A 34 21.89 -2.16 2.38
CA ASP A 34 21.93 -0.82 2.98
C ASP A 34 21.17 0.24 2.16
N ARG A 35 20.32 -0.20 1.26
CA ARG A 35 19.50 0.68 0.44
C ARG A 35 18.14 0.83 1.09
N PRO A 36 17.83 1.98 1.68
CA PRO A 36 16.57 2.24 2.37
C PRO A 36 15.36 2.38 1.42
N MET A 37 15.50 1.94 0.17
CA MET A 37 14.53 2.15 -0.90
C MET A 37 13.96 0.81 -1.39
N PRO A 38 12.69 0.79 -1.85
CA PRO A 38 12.10 -0.38 -2.51
C PRO A 38 12.94 -0.83 -3.72
N SER A 39 12.86 -2.12 -4.10
CA SER A 39 13.54 -2.61 -5.30
C SER A 39 12.97 -1.96 -6.56
N ILE A 40 13.75 -1.93 -7.64
CA ILE A 40 13.29 -1.39 -8.93
C ILE A 40 12.06 -2.14 -9.44
N GLU A 41 11.98 -3.45 -9.21
CA GLU A 41 10.83 -4.28 -9.56
C GLU A 41 9.59 -3.83 -8.80
N THR A 42 9.73 -3.57 -7.48
CA THR A 42 8.64 -3.04 -6.65
C THR A 42 8.18 -1.67 -7.16
N LEU A 43 9.12 -0.79 -7.51
CA LEU A 43 8.80 0.54 -8.03
C LEU A 43 8.06 0.47 -9.36
N VAL A 44 8.51 -0.37 -10.29
CA VAL A 44 7.87 -0.56 -11.60
C VAL A 44 6.47 -1.16 -11.43
N ALA A 45 6.33 -2.20 -10.61
CA ALA A 45 5.05 -2.81 -10.32
C ALA A 45 4.08 -1.82 -9.65
N PHE A 46 4.56 -1.08 -8.64
CA PHE A 46 3.76 -0.07 -7.95
C PHE A 46 3.32 1.05 -8.89
N PHE A 47 4.24 1.57 -9.70
CA PHE A 47 3.93 2.62 -10.68
C PHE A 47 2.91 2.13 -11.70
N GLY A 48 3.07 0.91 -12.23
CA GLY A 48 2.12 0.32 -13.17
C GLY A 48 0.71 0.19 -12.59
N VAL A 49 0.59 -0.32 -11.35
CA VAL A 49 -0.70 -0.41 -10.64
C VAL A 49 -1.28 0.99 -10.38
N SER A 50 -0.44 1.97 -10.02
CA SER A 50 -0.87 3.36 -9.79
C SER A 50 -1.45 4.00 -11.05
N VAL A 51 -0.79 3.83 -12.19
CA VAL A 51 -1.27 4.32 -13.50
C VAL A 51 -2.58 3.64 -13.88
N LEU A 52 -2.69 2.32 -13.73
CA LEU A 52 -3.93 1.60 -14.01
C LEU A 52 -5.09 2.11 -13.15
N LEU A 53 -4.81 2.39 -11.86
CA LEU A 53 -5.81 2.94 -10.97
C LEU A 53 -6.20 4.38 -11.36
N ALA A 54 -5.23 5.21 -11.76
CA ALA A 54 -5.48 6.57 -12.23
C ALA A 54 -6.33 6.60 -13.50
N LEU A 55 -6.07 5.70 -14.44
CA LEU A 55 -6.83 5.57 -15.69
C LEU A 55 -8.25 5.03 -15.47
N THR A 56 -8.51 4.32 -14.39
CA THR A 56 -9.85 3.85 -14.06
C THR A 56 -10.75 5.05 -13.75
N PRO A 57 -11.81 5.31 -14.55
CA PRO A 57 -12.66 6.48 -14.36
C PRO A 57 -13.33 6.43 -12.98
N GLY A 58 -13.21 7.52 -12.26
CA GLY A 58 -13.84 7.72 -10.95
C GLY A 58 -14.58 9.04 -10.90
N PRO A 59 -15.39 9.28 -9.87
CA PRO A 59 -16.13 10.53 -9.71
C PRO A 59 -15.22 11.76 -9.63
N ASP A 60 -14.01 11.58 -9.10
CA ASP A 60 -12.95 12.58 -9.02
C ASP A 60 -12.46 13.02 -10.40
N ASN A 61 -12.10 12.08 -11.28
CA ASN A 61 -11.64 12.37 -12.64
C ASN A 61 -12.74 13.07 -13.45
N LEU A 62 -13.97 12.56 -13.36
CA LEU A 62 -15.11 13.16 -14.05
C LEU A 62 -15.38 14.59 -13.55
N PHE A 63 -15.27 14.83 -12.26
CA PHE A 63 -15.47 16.15 -11.67
C PHE A 63 -14.39 17.14 -12.13
N VAL A 64 -13.11 16.74 -12.13
CA VAL A 64 -11.99 17.57 -12.61
C VAL A 64 -12.21 17.95 -14.08
N ILE A 65 -12.49 16.94 -14.94
CA ILE A 65 -12.69 17.17 -16.38
C ILE A 65 -13.89 18.11 -16.61
N THR A 66 -15.01 17.84 -15.96
CA THR A 66 -16.24 18.64 -16.12
C THR A 66 -16.04 20.07 -15.63
N LEU A 67 -15.46 20.26 -14.46
CA LEU A 67 -15.21 21.60 -13.94
C LEU A 67 -14.19 22.36 -14.79
N SER A 68 -13.15 21.70 -15.28
CA SER A 68 -12.18 22.31 -16.20
C SER A 68 -12.81 22.74 -17.51
N ALA A 69 -13.71 21.92 -18.06
CA ALA A 69 -14.42 22.23 -19.30
C ALA A 69 -15.39 23.43 -19.15
N LEU A 70 -16.08 23.52 -18.01
CA LEU A 70 -17.10 24.55 -17.78
C LEU A 70 -16.52 25.86 -17.22
N ARG A 71 -15.45 25.83 -16.44
CA ARG A 71 -14.91 26.96 -15.68
C ARG A 71 -13.44 27.25 -16.00
N GLY A 72 -12.87 26.52 -16.94
CA GLY A 72 -11.48 26.64 -17.36
C GLY A 72 -10.49 25.82 -16.50
N ALA A 73 -9.32 25.60 -17.06
CA ALA A 73 -8.28 24.76 -16.47
C ALA A 73 -7.86 25.17 -15.05
N ARG A 74 -7.91 26.47 -14.75
CA ARG A 74 -7.54 26.99 -13.41
C ARG A 74 -8.47 26.48 -12.32
N ALA A 75 -9.76 26.34 -12.59
CA ALA A 75 -10.73 25.78 -11.62
C ALA A 75 -10.46 24.29 -11.36
N GLY A 76 -10.20 23.53 -12.44
CA GLY A 76 -9.81 22.12 -12.31
C GLY A 76 -8.50 21.94 -11.54
N LEU A 77 -7.51 22.82 -11.75
CA LEU A 77 -6.23 22.75 -11.03
C LEU A 77 -6.40 22.87 -9.50
N TRP A 78 -7.30 23.71 -9.02
CA TRP A 78 -7.60 23.80 -7.59
C TRP A 78 -8.19 22.50 -7.03
N VAL A 79 -9.01 21.81 -7.81
CA VAL A 79 -9.53 20.48 -7.43
C VAL A 79 -8.40 19.46 -7.41
N VAL A 80 -7.52 19.43 -8.42
CA VAL A 80 -6.36 18.54 -8.46
C VAL A 80 -5.45 18.74 -7.26
N LEU A 81 -5.16 19.99 -6.89
CA LEU A 81 -4.41 20.30 -5.67
C LEU A 81 -5.11 19.76 -4.41
N GLY A 82 -6.44 19.80 -4.38
CA GLY A 82 -7.24 19.21 -3.31
C GLY A 82 -7.12 17.68 -3.31
N LEU A 83 -7.22 17.03 -4.45
CA LEU A 83 -7.03 15.57 -4.59
C LEU A 83 -5.63 15.14 -4.11
N CYS A 84 -4.58 15.85 -4.53
CA CYS A 84 -3.22 15.61 -4.05
C CYS A 84 -3.10 15.76 -2.53
N SER A 85 -3.75 16.77 -1.94
CA SER A 85 -3.79 16.94 -0.48
C SER A 85 -4.47 15.74 0.22
N GLY A 86 -5.54 15.20 -0.37
CA GLY A 86 -6.18 13.97 0.10
C GLY A 86 -5.26 12.75 0.02
N LEU A 87 -4.46 12.63 -1.06
CA LEU A 87 -3.44 11.58 -1.18
C LEU A 87 -2.36 11.69 -0.10
N VAL A 88 -1.96 12.90 0.26
CA VAL A 88 -1.03 13.12 1.41
C VAL A 88 -1.65 12.57 2.69
N VAL A 89 -2.94 12.84 2.94
CA VAL A 89 -3.65 12.31 4.12
C VAL A 89 -3.61 10.77 4.13
N HIS A 90 -3.96 10.12 3.01
CA HIS A 90 -3.89 8.65 2.89
C HIS A 90 -2.48 8.12 3.09
N THR A 91 -1.47 8.76 2.47
CA THR A 91 -0.06 8.36 2.62
C THR A 91 0.40 8.44 4.07
N LEU A 92 0.09 9.54 4.77
CA LEU A 92 0.43 9.70 6.18
C LEU A 92 -0.32 8.69 7.07
N THR A 93 -1.58 8.43 6.80
CA THR A 93 -2.37 7.42 7.52
C THR A 93 -1.71 6.04 7.41
N VAL A 94 -1.29 5.64 6.21
CA VAL A 94 -0.58 4.36 6.01
C VAL A 94 0.80 4.42 6.67
N ALA A 95 1.55 5.51 6.49
CA ALA A 95 2.90 5.64 7.05
C ALA A 95 2.93 5.51 8.58
N LEU A 96 1.92 6.05 9.26
CA LEU A 96 1.78 5.98 10.71
C LEU A 96 1.16 4.66 11.20
N GLY A 97 0.33 4.02 10.37
CA GLY A 97 -0.42 2.81 10.73
C GLY A 97 0.14 1.51 10.17
N VAL A 98 1.05 1.56 9.20
CA VAL A 98 1.52 0.34 8.51
C VAL A 98 2.20 -0.65 9.45
N GLY A 99 2.98 -0.17 10.41
CA GLY A 99 3.64 -1.04 11.39
C GLY A 99 2.65 -1.82 12.23
N ALA A 100 1.59 -1.18 12.72
CA ALA A 100 0.52 -1.82 13.47
C ALA A 100 -0.29 -2.79 12.60
N LEU A 101 -0.56 -2.43 11.34
CA LEU A 101 -1.28 -3.28 10.38
C LEU A 101 -0.50 -4.56 10.06
N LEU A 102 0.81 -4.47 9.83
CA LEU A 102 1.67 -5.62 9.55
C LEU A 102 1.86 -6.52 10.79
N ALA A 103 1.82 -5.94 11.99
CA ALA A 103 1.95 -6.66 13.25
C ALA A 103 0.65 -7.33 13.73
N ALA A 104 -0.51 -6.92 13.25
CA ALA A 104 -1.81 -7.35 13.77
C ALA A 104 -2.05 -8.86 13.53
N SER A 105 -2.25 -9.27 12.30
CA SER A 105 -2.49 -10.68 11.94
C SER A 105 -2.21 -10.90 10.45
N PRO A 106 -1.34 -11.85 10.10
CA PRO A 106 -1.09 -12.21 8.71
C PRO A 106 -2.36 -12.64 7.96
N VAL A 107 -3.28 -13.32 8.64
CA VAL A 107 -4.55 -13.77 8.07
C VAL A 107 -5.45 -12.58 7.80
N ALA A 108 -5.61 -11.68 8.77
CA ALA A 108 -6.45 -10.48 8.60
C ALA A 108 -5.91 -9.60 7.47
N PHE A 109 -4.60 -9.41 7.38
CA PHE A 109 -3.97 -8.63 6.32
C PHE A 109 -4.17 -9.28 4.94
N THR A 110 -4.00 -10.60 4.83
CA THR A 110 -4.23 -11.33 3.58
C THR A 110 -5.69 -11.24 3.15
N THR A 111 -6.61 -11.38 4.08
CA THR A 111 -8.06 -11.25 3.81
C THR A 111 -8.38 -9.85 3.30
N LEU A 112 -7.86 -8.81 3.94
CA LEU A 112 -8.03 -7.42 3.51
C LEU A 112 -7.50 -7.19 2.09
N LYS A 113 -6.31 -7.73 1.76
CA LYS A 113 -5.75 -7.66 0.40
C LYS A 113 -6.63 -8.33 -0.64
N VAL A 114 -7.11 -9.53 -0.37
CA VAL A 114 -7.96 -10.27 -1.30
C VAL A 114 -9.27 -9.52 -1.54
N ILE A 115 -9.95 -9.06 -0.48
CA ILE A 115 -11.18 -8.28 -0.60
C ILE A 115 -10.94 -6.99 -1.37
N GLY A 116 -9.87 -6.26 -1.04
CA GLY A 116 -9.50 -5.03 -1.72
C GLY A 116 -9.20 -5.24 -3.21
N ALA A 117 -8.43 -6.29 -3.55
CA ALA A 117 -8.14 -6.62 -4.94
C ALA A 117 -9.41 -6.99 -5.73
N LEU A 118 -10.30 -7.80 -5.15
CA LEU A 118 -11.60 -8.14 -5.77
C LEU A 118 -12.47 -6.90 -5.98
N TYR A 119 -12.51 -5.99 -5.01
CA TYR A 119 -13.23 -4.74 -5.14
C TYR A 119 -12.67 -3.86 -6.26
N LEU A 120 -11.35 -3.71 -6.37
CA LEU A 120 -10.74 -2.94 -7.45
C LEU A 120 -10.94 -3.59 -8.83
N LEU A 121 -10.91 -4.92 -8.91
CA LEU A 121 -11.27 -5.66 -10.13
C LEU A 121 -12.74 -5.43 -10.51
N TYR A 122 -13.65 -5.42 -9.53
CA TYR A 122 -15.06 -5.07 -9.75
C TYR A 122 -15.22 -3.67 -10.33
N LEU A 123 -14.50 -2.67 -9.78
CA LEU A 123 -14.53 -1.31 -10.32
C LEU A 123 -13.95 -1.24 -11.75
N ALA A 124 -12.83 -1.93 -12.01
CA ALA A 124 -12.24 -2.00 -13.32
C ALA A 124 -13.18 -2.64 -14.35
N TRP A 125 -13.87 -3.72 -13.95
CA TRP A 125 -14.87 -4.38 -14.78
C TRP A 125 -16.07 -3.46 -15.08
N GLY A 126 -16.54 -2.71 -14.09
CA GLY A 126 -17.59 -1.71 -14.26
C GLY A 126 -17.18 -0.61 -15.26
N ALA A 127 -15.94 -0.13 -15.13
CA ALA A 127 -15.36 0.85 -16.05
C ALA A 127 -15.23 0.33 -17.50
N TRP A 128 -14.82 -0.93 -17.65
CA TRP A 128 -14.74 -1.59 -18.98
C TRP A 128 -16.10 -1.72 -19.66
N ARG A 129 -17.14 -2.00 -18.87
CA ARG A 129 -18.52 -2.16 -19.39
C ARG A 129 -19.27 -0.85 -19.55
N ALA A 130 -18.71 0.27 -19.09
CA ALA A 130 -19.37 1.56 -19.22
C ALA A 130 -19.49 1.94 -20.68
N SER A 131 -20.71 2.04 -21.17
CA SER A 131 -20.97 2.56 -22.52
C SER A 131 -20.65 4.05 -22.57
N PRO A 132 -20.12 4.56 -23.69
CA PRO A 132 -19.98 5.99 -23.90
C PRO A 132 -21.33 6.69 -23.66
N ALA A 133 -21.33 7.74 -22.85
CA ALA A 133 -22.55 8.53 -22.65
C ALA A 133 -22.94 9.22 -23.97
N THR A 134 -23.89 8.65 -24.69
CA THR A 134 -24.39 9.17 -25.97
C THR A 134 -25.45 10.26 -25.82
N GLY A 135 -25.73 10.70 -24.58
CA GLY A 135 -26.72 11.73 -24.29
C GLY A 135 -26.11 13.13 -24.25
N LYS A 136 -26.81 14.12 -24.80
CA LYS A 136 -26.59 15.53 -24.47
C LYS A 136 -26.81 15.67 -22.98
N THR A 137 -25.75 15.49 -22.19
CA THR A 137 -25.78 15.79 -20.77
C THR A 137 -26.05 17.29 -20.66
N GLN A 138 -27.31 17.64 -20.36
CA GLN A 138 -27.60 18.95 -19.80
C GLN A 138 -26.81 18.97 -18.48
N HIS A 139 -25.59 19.52 -18.54
CA HIS A 139 -24.82 19.71 -17.32
C HIS A 139 -25.61 20.69 -16.48
N PRO A 140 -26.11 20.27 -15.29
CA PRO A 140 -26.72 21.22 -14.37
C PRO A 140 -25.69 22.33 -14.17
N ALA A 141 -26.19 23.59 -14.17
CA ALA A 141 -25.32 24.74 -13.97
C ALA A 141 -24.47 24.50 -12.71
N MET A 142 -23.18 24.22 -12.91
CA MET A 142 -22.28 24.05 -11.76
C MET A 142 -22.14 25.39 -11.04
N PRO A 143 -22.30 25.42 -9.72
CA PRO A 143 -22.10 26.63 -8.95
C PRO A 143 -20.69 27.19 -9.16
N ASP A 144 -20.55 28.49 -9.04
CA ASP A 144 -19.25 29.14 -9.04
C ASP A 144 -18.49 28.76 -7.78
N PHE A 145 -17.41 28.00 -7.95
CA PHE A 145 -16.52 27.65 -6.86
C PHE A 145 -15.42 28.67 -6.72
N THR A 146 -15.25 29.21 -5.51
CA THR A 146 -14.01 29.89 -5.18
C THR A 146 -12.83 28.89 -5.20
N PRO A 147 -11.59 29.33 -5.38
CA PRO A 147 -10.41 28.46 -5.35
C PRO A 147 -10.37 27.55 -4.10
N LEU A 148 -10.69 28.11 -2.94
CA LEU A 148 -10.72 27.36 -1.68
C LEU A 148 -11.83 26.31 -1.65
N GLN A 149 -13.01 26.62 -2.17
CA GLN A 149 -14.12 25.67 -2.24
C GLN A 149 -13.78 24.53 -3.21
N ALA A 150 -13.17 24.81 -4.37
CA ALA A 150 -12.71 23.81 -5.31
C ALA A 150 -11.65 22.90 -4.70
N TRP A 151 -10.67 23.45 -4.01
CA TRP A 151 -9.65 22.72 -3.28
C TRP A 151 -10.25 21.82 -2.19
N ARG A 152 -11.10 22.36 -1.31
CA ARG A 152 -11.77 21.59 -0.24
C ARG A 152 -12.60 20.45 -0.81
N ARG A 153 -13.28 20.68 -1.93
CA ARG A 153 -14.03 19.63 -2.62
C ARG A 153 -13.13 18.52 -3.11
N GLY A 154 -11.99 18.85 -3.70
CA GLY A 154 -10.98 17.89 -4.11
C GLY A 154 -10.47 17.04 -2.94
N VAL A 155 -10.12 17.68 -1.82
CA VAL A 155 -9.70 16.96 -0.60
C VAL A 155 -10.78 15.97 -0.16
N LEU A 156 -12.02 16.46 -0.01
CA LEU A 156 -13.11 15.63 0.47
C LEU A 156 -13.39 14.46 -0.48
N MET A 157 -13.45 14.73 -1.78
CA MET A 157 -13.68 13.69 -2.78
C MET A 157 -12.60 12.61 -2.76
N ASN A 158 -11.34 12.98 -2.59
CA ASN A 158 -10.24 12.00 -2.52
C ASN A 158 -10.30 11.18 -1.23
N VAL A 159 -10.43 11.85 -0.07
CA VAL A 159 -10.45 11.16 1.23
C VAL A 159 -11.63 10.20 1.36
N THR A 160 -12.78 10.55 0.77
CA THR A 160 -13.98 9.69 0.78
C THR A 160 -14.07 8.76 -0.42
N ASN A 161 -13.09 8.80 -1.35
CA ASN A 161 -13.11 7.94 -2.52
C ASN A 161 -12.79 6.48 -2.14
N PRO A 162 -13.76 5.56 -2.24
CA PRO A 162 -13.55 4.17 -1.83
C PRO A 162 -12.47 3.47 -2.68
N LYS A 163 -12.28 3.87 -3.93
CA LYS A 163 -11.23 3.35 -4.82
C LYS A 163 -9.85 3.62 -4.23
N VAL A 164 -9.59 4.88 -3.86
CA VAL A 164 -8.31 5.31 -3.28
C VAL A 164 -8.12 4.72 -1.89
N MET A 165 -9.15 4.76 -1.05
CA MET A 165 -9.11 4.23 0.31
C MET A 165 -8.77 2.73 0.33
N VAL A 166 -9.44 1.93 -0.50
CA VAL A 166 -9.17 0.49 -0.59
C VAL A 166 -7.76 0.21 -1.11
N PHE A 167 -7.30 0.97 -2.11
CA PHE A 167 -5.92 0.84 -2.59
C PHE A 167 -4.91 1.10 -1.48
N PHE A 168 -5.03 2.22 -0.77
CA PHE A 168 -4.10 2.60 0.29
C PHE A 168 -4.13 1.65 1.50
N LEU A 169 -5.29 1.12 1.88
CA LEU A 169 -5.41 0.24 3.03
C LEU A 169 -5.06 -1.22 2.70
N ALA A 170 -5.46 -1.71 1.53
CA ALA A 170 -5.36 -3.12 1.19
C ALA A 170 -4.12 -3.47 0.35
N LEU A 171 -3.79 -2.66 -0.65
CA LEU A 171 -2.72 -2.99 -1.61
C LEU A 171 -1.41 -2.27 -1.33
N PHE A 172 -1.45 -0.99 -0.99
CA PHE A 172 -0.26 -0.17 -0.80
C PHE A 172 0.75 -0.77 0.20
N PRO A 173 0.35 -1.29 1.39
CA PRO A 173 1.29 -1.88 2.34
C PRO A 173 2.02 -3.12 1.81
N SER A 174 1.49 -3.77 0.77
CA SER A 174 2.14 -4.93 0.15
C SER A 174 3.42 -4.59 -0.63
N PHE A 175 3.64 -3.31 -0.94
CA PHE A 175 4.83 -2.82 -1.62
C PHE A 175 5.92 -2.33 -0.65
N ILE A 176 5.66 -2.40 0.65
CA ILE A 176 6.60 -2.01 1.71
C ILE A 176 7.32 -3.24 2.20
N ASP A 177 8.66 -3.22 2.15
CA ASP A 177 9.51 -4.29 2.67
C ASP A 177 10.25 -3.81 3.93
N PRO A 178 9.81 -4.23 5.12
CA PRO A 178 10.47 -3.82 6.37
C PRO A 178 11.93 -4.28 6.49
N GLN A 179 12.35 -5.28 5.72
CA GLN A 179 13.73 -5.79 5.72
C GLN A 179 14.67 -4.92 4.89
N ARG A 180 14.13 -4.07 4.01
CA ARG A 180 14.91 -3.16 3.15
C ARG A 180 15.06 -1.75 3.70
N GLY A 181 14.70 -1.52 4.96
CA GLY A 181 14.86 -0.23 5.61
C GLY A 181 13.60 0.28 6.27
N ASN A 182 13.56 1.59 6.54
CA ASN A 182 12.47 2.20 7.27
C ASN A 182 11.17 2.22 6.46
N ALA A 183 10.14 1.51 6.94
CA ALA A 183 8.83 1.42 6.32
C ALA A 183 8.16 2.81 6.15
N PHE A 184 8.36 3.72 7.08
CA PHE A 184 7.84 5.09 7.00
C PHE A 184 8.40 5.83 5.77
N THR A 185 9.72 5.78 5.58
CA THR A 185 10.40 6.43 4.43
C THR A 185 9.94 5.81 3.11
N GLN A 186 9.85 4.48 3.05
CA GLN A 186 9.33 3.77 1.86
C GLN A 186 7.90 4.21 1.55
N THR A 187 7.03 4.33 2.57
CA THR A 187 5.65 4.77 2.39
C THR A 187 5.58 6.19 1.83
N LEU A 188 6.35 7.12 2.35
CA LEU A 188 6.38 8.50 1.83
C LEU A 188 6.85 8.55 0.38
N PHE A 189 7.90 7.79 0.05
CA PHE A 189 8.42 7.72 -1.31
C PHE A 189 7.40 7.13 -2.30
N LEU A 190 6.78 6.01 -1.94
CA LEU A 190 5.73 5.39 -2.76
C LEU A 190 4.50 6.30 -2.88
N GLY A 191 4.12 7.00 -1.82
CA GLY A 191 3.04 7.99 -1.87
C GLY A 191 3.32 9.14 -2.81
N ALA A 192 4.56 9.67 -2.83
CA ALA A 192 4.99 10.68 -3.79
C ALA A 192 4.96 10.12 -5.23
N LEU A 193 5.43 8.88 -5.44
CA LEU A 193 5.38 8.21 -6.74
C LEU A 193 3.94 8.00 -7.21
N PHE A 194 3.00 7.68 -6.30
CA PHE A 194 1.59 7.57 -6.61
C PHE A 194 1.00 8.92 -7.06
N MET A 195 1.33 10.01 -6.37
CA MET A 195 0.90 11.36 -6.76
C MET A 195 1.41 11.78 -8.14
N LEU A 196 2.60 11.31 -8.54
CA LEU A 196 3.15 11.57 -9.87
C LEU A 196 2.46 10.74 -10.96
N ALA A 197 1.92 9.56 -10.61
CA ALA A 197 1.26 8.65 -11.53
C ALA A 197 -0.22 9.00 -11.74
N SER A 198 -0.87 9.71 -10.79
CA SER A 198 -2.31 10.01 -10.79
C SER A 198 -2.61 11.43 -11.26
#